data_b991f89bab54f0aa2a10b33e400d719a
#
_entry.id   b991f89bab54f0aa2a10b33e400d719a
#
_cell.length_a   1.000
_cell.length_b   1.000
_cell.length_c   1.000
_cell.angle_alpha   90.00
_cell.angle_beta   90.00
_cell.angle_gamma   90.00
#
_symmetry.space_group_name_H-M   'P 1'
#
loop_
_entity.id
_entity.type
_entity.pdbx_description
1 polymer ?
#
loop_
_entity_poly.entity_id
_entity_poly.type
_entity_poly.pdbx_seq_one_letter_code
_entity_poly.pdbx_strand_id
1 'polypeptide(L)'
;MQYAPFASDIELPFYTALATLKIDRDKLDDSARKVLGLYEVRSTDAPKNSCRMQIHGNALTSDDVPEGYYRAEGSIKNFNTCEEYRDIDKPQMLQQAGQTILDAIEDGSIYLCPSKLSYFMILSFADLKKYKFHYWFAFPALHSTPSWTPVPYSEEIVGDTPVEPINRSPFKALSTLESSTLVEAVQTWSRSVEACQRGFFLARKYPKLDGRPEHDSKEMTKIADGTLVASSQQSAGHNWEIASLASYESGFFDGVPFEDSFICFADPSNYDDAPGWMLRNLLFLIKQRWGLRRAQILRYRDTRCENGRSMVVTMECKGQLVSRPGSFPETVSGAPKVTGWERNSAGKLSGRLVDLTEYLNPKRLADQSVDLNLKLMKWRISPDLDLEKIKRTRCLLLGAGTLGSYVARNLMAWGVTKITFVDNGNVSFSNPVRQSLFNFKDCLEGGARKATRAAQALSEIYPGVETTGHVLSVPMAGHPITDTEKTRKEFGILKALVDDHDVIFLLMDTRESRWLPTVIGKAAGKIVINAALGFDSFVVMRHGVRNDADPTSELGCYFCNDVVAPMNVSHHSQVSCLYATDFFN
;
A
#
# COMPACT_ATOMS: atom_id res chain seq x y z
N MET A 1 26.62 -20.25 15.98
CA MET A 1 26.13 -18.86 15.81
C MET A 1 24.75 -18.93 15.16
N GLN A 2 23.81 -18.13 15.63
CA GLN A 2 22.51 -17.96 14.99
C GLN A 2 22.59 -16.80 13.99
N TYR A 3 21.71 -16.80 13.00
CA TYR A 3 21.60 -15.74 11.99
C TYR A 3 20.18 -15.20 12.01
N ALA A 4 20.03 -13.90 11.97
CA ALA A 4 18.75 -13.24 11.87
C ALA A 4 18.17 -13.46 10.46
N PRO A 5 17.03 -14.16 10.32
CA PRO A 5 16.44 -14.41 9.02
C PRO A 5 15.82 -13.13 8.46
N PHE A 6 15.82 -13.00 7.14
CA PHE A 6 15.01 -11.98 6.48
C PHE A 6 13.51 -12.29 6.60
N ALA A 7 12.71 -11.24 6.73
CA ALA A 7 11.28 -11.26 6.56
C ALA A 7 10.91 -10.46 5.31
N SER A 8 9.98 -10.98 4.51
CA SER A 8 9.47 -10.27 3.33
C SER A 8 8.51 -9.14 3.74
N ASP A 9 8.65 -7.99 3.10
CA ASP A 9 7.78 -6.83 3.24
C ASP A 9 7.40 -6.33 1.83
N ILE A 10 6.23 -6.74 1.36
CA ILE A 10 5.80 -6.50 -0.01
C ILE A 10 4.72 -5.42 0.00
N GLU A 11 4.96 -4.31 -0.70
CA GLU A 11 3.99 -3.22 -0.83
C GLU A 11 2.75 -3.63 -1.63
N LEU A 12 1.59 -3.09 -1.27
CA LEU A 12 0.34 -3.34 -2.00
C LEU A 12 0.42 -2.98 -3.49
N PRO A 13 1.06 -1.87 -3.92
CA PRO A 13 1.21 -1.53 -5.34
C PRO A 13 1.96 -2.60 -6.16
N PHE A 14 2.85 -3.38 -5.54
CA PHE A 14 3.55 -4.48 -6.20
C PHE A 14 2.57 -5.52 -6.78
N TYR A 15 1.55 -5.89 -6.02
CA TYR A 15 0.55 -6.87 -6.47
C TYR A 15 -0.29 -6.33 -7.63
N THR A 16 -0.57 -5.03 -7.63
CA THR A 16 -1.25 -4.37 -8.76
C THR A 16 -0.37 -4.40 -10.01
N ALA A 17 0.91 -4.07 -9.88
CA ALA A 17 1.87 -4.15 -10.98
C ALA A 17 2.02 -5.58 -11.50
N LEU A 18 2.10 -6.58 -10.62
CA LEU A 18 2.17 -8.00 -10.97
C LEU A 18 0.92 -8.45 -11.73
N ALA A 19 -0.28 -8.05 -11.27
CA ALA A 19 -1.54 -8.35 -11.95
C ALA A 19 -1.59 -7.72 -13.35
N THR A 20 -1.23 -6.46 -13.48
CA THR A 20 -1.17 -5.74 -14.76
C THR A 20 -0.20 -6.42 -15.73
N LEU A 21 1.01 -6.74 -15.28
CA LEU A 21 1.99 -7.46 -16.10
C LEU A 21 1.47 -8.82 -16.55
N LYS A 22 0.80 -9.57 -15.64
CA LYS A 22 0.25 -10.89 -15.99
C LYS A 22 -0.86 -10.79 -17.02
N ILE A 23 -1.75 -9.79 -16.93
CA ILE A 23 -2.88 -9.61 -17.85
C ILE A 23 -2.41 -9.11 -19.22
N ASP A 24 -1.57 -8.07 -19.23
CA ASP A 24 -1.28 -7.33 -20.45
C ASP A 24 -0.10 -7.93 -21.23
N ARG A 25 0.92 -8.44 -20.53
CA ARG A 25 2.18 -8.85 -21.12
C ARG A 25 2.43 -10.35 -21.06
N ASP A 26 2.43 -10.94 -19.86
CA ASP A 26 2.88 -12.33 -19.65
C ASP A 26 1.84 -13.35 -20.11
N LYS A 27 0.58 -13.06 -19.87
CA LYS A 27 -0.54 -13.97 -20.22
C LYS A 27 -0.30 -15.38 -19.66
N LEU A 28 0.11 -16.33 -20.51
CA LEU A 28 0.42 -17.73 -20.14
C LEU A 28 1.91 -17.96 -19.90
N ASP A 29 2.79 -17.00 -20.14
CA ASP A 29 4.21 -17.12 -19.80
C ASP A 29 4.38 -17.14 -18.26
N ASP A 30 5.05 -18.18 -17.77
CA ASP A 30 5.36 -18.39 -16.35
C ASP A 30 6.87 -18.36 -16.08
N SER A 31 7.67 -17.91 -17.06
CA SER A 31 9.12 -17.76 -16.91
C SER A 31 9.45 -16.83 -15.72
N ALA A 32 10.57 -17.13 -15.06
CA ALA A 32 11.02 -16.32 -13.93
C ALA A 32 11.42 -14.90 -14.38
N ARG A 33 10.95 -13.89 -13.66
CA ARG A 33 11.28 -12.49 -13.88
C ARG A 33 12.17 -11.96 -12.77
N LYS A 34 13.04 -11.02 -13.15
CA LYS A 34 13.83 -10.25 -12.19
C LYS A 34 12.92 -9.38 -11.31
N VAL A 35 13.26 -9.29 -10.03
CA VAL A 35 12.62 -8.43 -9.04
C VAL A 35 13.70 -7.71 -8.24
N LEU A 36 13.57 -6.40 -8.10
CA LEU A 36 14.44 -5.61 -7.24
C LEU A 36 14.02 -5.77 -5.78
N GLY A 37 14.93 -6.22 -4.93
CA GLY A 37 14.77 -6.19 -3.49
C GLY A 37 15.58 -5.06 -2.86
N LEU A 38 15.05 -4.47 -1.82
CA LEU A 38 15.70 -3.41 -1.06
C LEU A 38 15.72 -3.77 0.42
N TYR A 39 16.80 -3.44 1.09
CA TYR A 39 16.86 -3.51 2.55
C TYR A 39 17.62 -2.31 3.10
N GLU A 40 17.37 -1.99 4.34
CA GLU A 40 17.98 -0.84 5.00
C GLU A 40 18.54 -1.26 6.36
N VAL A 41 19.46 -0.45 6.88
CA VAL A 41 20.05 -0.62 8.21
C VAL A 41 19.46 0.46 9.12
N ARG A 42 18.45 0.09 9.91
CA ARG A 42 17.78 1.00 10.87
C ARG A 42 18.09 0.61 12.30
N SER A 43 18.89 1.38 12.99
CA SER A 43 19.24 1.15 14.40
C SER A 43 18.07 1.34 15.38
N THR A 44 17.01 2.05 14.95
CA THR A 44 15.82 2.34 15.77
C THR A 44 14.81 1.20 15.82
N ASP A 45 14.91 0.25 14.89
CA ASP A 45 13.96 -0.86 14.83
C ASP A 45 14.24 -1.87 15.95
N ALA A 46 13.16 -2.40 16.55
CA ALA A 46 13.30 -3.52 17.47
C ALA A 46 13.93 -4.73 16.75
N PRO A 47 14.81 -5.53 17.39
CA PRO A 47 15.53 -6.62 16.73
C PRO A 47 14.66 -7.58 15.93
N LYS A 48 13.46 -7.92 16.43
CA LYS A 48 12.48 -8.78 15.74
C LYS A 48 11.89 -8.16 14.45
N ASN A 49 11.98 -6.85 14.30
CA ASN A 49 11.46 -6.09 13.16
C ASN A 49 12.56 -5.64 12.20
N SER A 50 13.81 -5.90 12.52
CA SER A 50 14.95 -5.71 11.62
C SER A 50 15.02 -6.80 10.55
N CYS A 51 15.96 -6.77 9.65
CA CYS A 51 16.12 -7.77 8.57
C CYS A 51 14.89 -7.89 7.67
N ARG A 52 14.39 -6.79 7.15
CA ARG A 52 13.28 -6.79 6.18
C ARG A 52 13.80 -6.69 4.76
N MET A 53 13.29 -7.56 3.89
CA MET A 53 13.45 -7.44 2.45
C MET A 53 12.21 -6.75 1.89
N GLN A 54 12.36 -5.51 1.46
CA GLN A 54 11.28 -4.66 0.95
C GLN A 54 11.16 -4.85 -0.56
N ILE A 55 9.94 -5.07 -1.02
CA ILE A 55 9.58 -5.18 -2.44
C ILE A 55 8.61 -4.05 -2.75
N HIS A 56 9.11 -2.99 -3.35
CA HIS A 56 8.34 -1.80 -3.67
C HIS A 56 7.42 -2.01 -4.89
N GLY A 57 6.45 -1.15 -5.07
CA GLY A 57 5.49 -1.22 -6.17
C GLY A 57 6.11 -1.22 -7.57
N ASN A 58 7.28 -0.59 -7.74
CA ASN A 58 8.03 -0.52 -8.99
C ASN A 58 9.11 -1.61 -9.17
N ALA A 59 9.22 -2.56 -8.23
CA ALA A 59 10.29 -3.56 -8.18
C ALA A 59 10.39 -4.48 -9.43
N LEU A 60 9.33 -4.54 -10.25
CA LEU A 60 9.30 -5.30 -11.51
C LEU A 60 9.73 -4.48 -12.73
N THR A 61 9.83 -3.16 -12.61
CA THR A 61 10.00 -2.24 -13.74
C THR A 61 11.13 -1.24 -13.58
N SER A 62 11.64 -1.04 -12.37
CA SER A 62 12.74 -0.12 -12.07
C SER A 62 13.90 -0.85 -11.40
N ASP A 63 15.10 -0.38 -11.70
CA ASP A 63 16.35 -0.78 -11.04
C ASP A 63 16.86 0.31 -10.06
N ASP A 64 16.06 1.35 -9.81
CA ASP A 64 16.45 2.47 -8.96
C ASP A 64 16.51 2.09 -7.49
N VAL A 65 17.61 2.45 -6.84
CA VAL A 65 17.84 2.22 -5.41
C VAL A 65 17.82 3.57 -4.69
N PRO A 66 16.83 3.85 -3.86
CA PRO A 66 16.78 5.09 -3.08
C PRO A 66 17.99 5.25 -2.15
N GLU A 67 18.29 6.48 -1.79
CA GLU A 67 19.36 6.75 -0.80
C GLU A 67 19.04 6.10 0.56
N GLY A 68 20.04 5.50 1.19
CA GLY A 68 19.87 4.76 2.46
C GLY A 68 19.45 3.31 2.29
N TYR A 69 19.15 2.86 1.07
CA TYR A 69 18.81 1.46 0.79
C TYR A 69 19.96 0.70 0.15
N TYR A 70 20.00 -0.58 0.45
CA TYR A 70 20.90 -1.55 -0.17
C TYR A 70 20.12 -2.48 -1.09
N ARG A 71 20.73 -2.80 -2.23
CA ARG A 71 20.14 -3.62 -3.28
C ARG A 71 20.26 -5.11 -2.98
N ALA A 72 19.23 -5.87 -3.30
CA ALA A 72 19.23 -7.32 -3.38
C ALA A 72 18.67 -7.77 -4.73
N GLU A 73 19.27 -8.80 -5.33
CA GLU A 73 18.77 -9.39 -6.56
C GLU A 73 17.71 -10.44 -6.25
N GLY A 74 16.65 -10.48 -7.02
CA GLY A 74 15.60 -11.46 -6.82
C GLY A 74 14.94 -11.93 -8.10
N SER A 75 14.19 -13.00 -7.98
CA SER A 75 13.33 -13.51 -9.05
C SER A 75 11.94 -13.86 -8.55
N ILE A 76 10.95 -13.68 -9.41
CA ILE A 76 9.58 -14.15 -9.19
C ILE A 76 9.17 -15.09 -10.31
N LYS A 77 8.63 -16.25 -9.93
CA LYS A 77 7.92 -17.15 -10.84
C LYS A 77 6.44 -17.14 -10.49
N ASN A 78 5.61 -16.68 -11.44
CA ASN A 78 4.17 -16.54 -11.25
C ASN A 78 3.43 -17.62 -12.05
N PHE A 79 2.93 -18.63 -11.36
CA PHE A 79 2.26 -19.79 -11.94
C PHE A 79 0.91 -19.44 -12.55
N ASN A 80 0.47 -20.19 -13.55
CA ASN A 80 -0.79 -19.99 -14.24
C ASN A 80 -1.97 -20.62 -13.50
N THR A 81 -1.73 -21.73 -12.80
CA THR A 81 -2.76 -22.46 -12.08
C THR A 81 -2.42 -22.64 -10.59
N CYS A 82 -3.45 -22.81 -9.77
CA CYS A 82 -3.30 -23.09 -8.35
C CYS A 82 -2.65 -24.47 -8.12
N GLU A 83 -2.95 -25.42 -8.99
CA GLU A 83 -2.44 -26.77 -8.97
C GLU A 83 -0.91 -26.76 -9.18
N GLU A 84 -0.41 -26.14 -10.24
CA GLU A 84 1.04 -25.97 -10.49
C GLU A 84 1.75 -25.33 -9.31
N TYR A 85 1.15 -24.27 -8.72
CA TYR A 85 1.72 -23.60 -7.56
C TYR A 85 1.77 -24.50 -6.31
N ARG A 86 0.79 -25.40 -6.10
CA ARG A 86 0.75 -26.33 -4.96
C ARG A 86 1.72 -27.49 -5.14
N ASP A 87 1.80 -28.03 -6.35
CA ASP A 87 2.51 -29.28 -6.66
C ASP A 87 3.99 -29.05 -6.96
N ILE A 88 4.45 -27.78 -7.04
CA ILE A 88 5.85 -27.44 -7.30
C ILE A 88 6.78 -28.06 -6.25
N ASP A 89 7.87 -28.66 -6.71
CA ASP A 89 8.96 -29.13 -5.85
C ASP A 89 9.74 -27.95 -5.26
N LYS A 90 9.31 -27.48 -4.09
CA LYS A 90 9.90 -26.35 -3.37
C LYS A 90 11.35 -26.57 -2.97
N PRO A 91 11.79 -27.77 -2.50
CA PRO A 91 13.18 -28.12 -2.31
C PRO A 91 14.03 -27.92 -3.56
N GLN A 92 13.57 -28.41 -4.70
CA GLN A 92 14.28 -28.28 -5.98
C GLN A 92 14.40 -26.82 -6.41
N MET A 93 13.32 -26.03 -6.29
CA MET A 93 13.33 -24.60 -6.61
C MET A 93 14.33 -23.82 -5.73
N LEU A 94 14.37 -24.13 -4.45
CA LEU A 94 15.33 -23.51 -3.53
C LEU A 94 16.78 -23.88 -3.88
N GLN A 95 17.02 -25.14 -4.26
CA GLN A 95 18.34 -25.60 -4.71
C GLN A 95 18.78 -24.89 -5.99
N GLN A 96 17.88 -24.70 -6.95
CA GLN A 96 18.14 -23.93 -8.18
C GLN A 96 18.48 -22.47 -7.88
N ALA A 97 17.75 -21.85 -6.96
CA ALA A 97 18.04 -20.47 -6.54
C ALA A 97 19.40 -20.36 -5.82
N GLY A 98 19.78 -21.35 -5.02
CA GLY A 98 21.12 -21.45 -4.44
C GLY A 98 22.21 -21.66 -5.50
N GLN A 99 21.92 -22.44 -6.55
CA GLN A 99 22.84 -22.65 -7.67
C GLN A 99 23.18 -21.35 -8.39
N THR A 100 22.20 -20.43 -8.56
CA THR A 100 22.44 -19.11 -9.13
C THR A 100 23.50 -18.30 -8.36
N ILE A 101 23.51 -18.43 -7.03
CA ILE A 101 24.53 -17.78 -6.19
C ILE A 101 25.89 -18.50 -6.34
N LEU A 102 25.87 -19.82 -6.35
CA LEU A 102 27.07 -20.64 -6.50
C LEU A 102 27.77 -20.36 -7.83
N ASP A 103 27.02 -20.40 -8.94
CA ASP A 103 27.53 -20.11 -10.27
C ASP A 103 28.21 -18.74 -10.33
N ALA A 104 27.56 -17.71 -9.73
CA ALA A 104 28.12 -16.35 -9.68
C ALA A 104 29.40 -16.27 -8.82
N ILE A 105 29.55 -17.10 -7.80
CA ILE A 105 30.80 -17.21 -7.01
C ILE A 105 31.88 -17.90 -7.83
N GLU A 106 31.54 -18.97 -8.54
CA GLU A 106 32.50 -19.78 -9.30
C GLU A 106 33.00 -19.05 -10.55
N ASP A 107 32.12 -18.44 -11.33
CA ASP A 107 32.47 -17.69 -12.55
C ASP A 107 33.05 -16.29 -12.27
N GLY A 108 32.96 -15.78 -11.04
CA GLY A 108 33.44 -14.47 -10.64
C GLY A 108 32.48 -13.33 -10.95
N SER A 109 31.32 -13.55 -11.52
CA SER A 109 30.31 -12.51 -11.76
C SER A 109 29.77 -11.91 -10.46
N ILE A 110 29.99 -12.57 -9.33
CA ILE A 110 29.66 -12.04 -8.00
C ILE A 110 30.40 -10.71 -7.71
N TYR A 111 31.57 -10.48 -8.28
CA TYR A 111 32.31 -9.24 -8.11
C TYR A 111 31.72 -8.05 -8.86
N LEU A 112 31.02 -8.33 -9.98
CA LEU A 112 30.28 -7.30 -10.70
C LEU A 112 28.97 -6.95 -9.98
N CYS A 113 28.35 -7.94 -9.35
CA CYS A 113 27.06 -7.76 -8.68
C CYS A 113 27.03 -8.48 -7.31
N PRO A 114 27.74 -7.96 -6.27
CA PRO A 114 27.77 -8.55 -4.94
C PRO A 114 26.40 -8.66 -4.27
N SER A 115 25.41 -7.85 -4.68
CA SER A 115 24.04 -7.94 -4.19
C SER A 115 23.37 -9.31 -4.43
N LYS A 116 23.94 -10.17 -5.31
CA LYS A 116 23.54 -11.57 -5.44
C LYS A 116 23.77 -12.40 -4.17
N LEU A 117 24.67 -11.98 -3.26
CA LEU A 117 24.83 -12.60 -1.94
C LEU A 117 23.58 -12.47 -1.07
N SER A 118 22.73 -11.50 -1.37
CA SER A 118 21.41 -11.29 -0.74
C SER A 118 20.26 -11.77 -1.65
N TYR A 119 20.52 -12.70 -2.55
CA TYR A 119 19.53 -13.18 -3.51
C TYR A 119 18.27 -13.72 -2.82
N PHE A 120 17.12 -13.47 -3.42
CA PHE A 120 15.84 -14.00 -2.98
C PHE A 120 15.00 -14.54 -4.14
N MET A 121 14.03 -15.38 -3.82
CA MET A 121 13.09 -15.95 -4.78
C MET A 121 11.67 -15.88 -4.27
N ILE A 122 10.74 -15.53 -5.15
CA ILE A 122 9.30 -15.53 -4.91
C ILE A 122 8.64 -16.55 -5.85
N LEU A 123 7.91 -17.49 -5.27
CA LEU A 123 6.97 -18.33 -6.02
C LEU A 123 5.57 -17.77 -5.77
N SER A 124 4.82 -17.43 -6.81
CA SER A 124 3.54 -16.76 -6.70
C SER A 124 2.47 -17.40 -7.57
N PHE A 125 1.24 -17.33 -7.11
CA PHE A 125 0.03 -17.57 -7.90
C PHE A 125 -0.96 -16.44 -7.64
N ALA A 126 -1.39 -15.76 -8.70
CA ALA A 126 -2.35 -14.68 -8.64
C ALA A 126 -3.74 -15.15 -9.10
N ASP A 127 -4.69 -15.31 -8.19
CA ASP A 127 -6.11 -15.45 -8.53
C ASP A 127 -6.68 -14.07 -8.88
N LEU A 128 -6.52 -13.68 -10.15
CA LEU A 128 -6.93 -12.38 -10.67
C LEU A 128 -8.44 -12.13 -10.61
N LYS A 129 -9.26 -13.19 -10.58
CA LYS A 129 -10.73 -13.06 -10.46
C LYS A 129 -11.16 -12.70 -9.05
N LYS A 130 -10.40 -13.15 -8.04
CA LYS A 130 -10.70 -12.94 -6.63
C LYS A 130 -9.77 -11.93 -5.98
N TYR A 131 -8.83 -11.36 -6.73
CA TYR A 131 -7.79 -10.46 -6.21
C TYR A 131 -7.02 -11.06 -5.02
N LYS A 132 -6.71 -12.37 -5.08
CA LYS A 132 -5.99 -13.10 -4.05
C LYS A 132 -4.63 -13.54 -4.57
N PHE A 133 -3.58 -13.22 -3.82
CA PHE A 133 -2.20 -13.50 -4.19
C PHE A 133 -1.61 -14.47 -3.18
N HIS A 134 -1.27 -15.65 -3.65
CA HIS A 134 -0.56 -16.66 -2.87
C HIS A 134 0.92 -16.58 -3.18
N TYR A 135 1.78 -16.62 -2.17
CA TYR A 135 3.21 -16.62 -2.41
C TYR A 135 4.02 -17.39 -1.36
N TRP A 136 5.17 -17.90 -1.80
CA TRP A 136 6.26 -18.36 -0.98
C TRP A 136 7.44 -17.45 -1.20
N PHE A 137 8.14 -17.10 -0.13
CA PHE A 137 9.35 -16.29 -0.19
C PHE A 137 10.54 -17.10 0.32
N ALA A 138 11.68 -17.03 -0.37
CA ALA A 138 12.89 -17.73 0.03
C ALA A 138 14.11 -16.81 -0.09
N PHE A 139 15.02 -16.97 0.86
CA PHE A 139 16.34 -16.34 0.92
C PHE A 139 17.41 -17.43 0.88
N PRO A 140 17.82 -17.93 -0.30
CA PRO A 140 18.73 -19.05 -0.42
C PRO A 140 20.04 -18.79 0.32
N ALA A 141 20.45 -19.69 1.19
CA ALA A 141 21.72 -19.64 1.87
C ALA A 141 22.48 -20.95 1.68
N LEU A 142 23.71 -20.84 1.18
CA LEU A 142 24.63 -21.94 0.96
C LEU A 142 25.26 -22.37 2.28
N HIS A 143 25.30 -23.67 2.52
CA HIS A 143 25.93 -24.22 3.71
C HIS A 143 27.39 -24.59 3.43
N SER A 144 28.31 -24.02 4.20
CA SER A 144 29.71 -24.39 4.19
C SER A 144 29.94 -25.67 5.00
N THR A 145 30.69 -26.62 4.48
CA THR A 145 31.15 -27.84 5.19
C THR A 145 32.68 -27.86 5.17
N PRO A 146 33.35 -27.81 6.34
CA PRO A 146 32.82 -27.56 7.67
C PRO A 146 32.24 -26.13 7.85
N SER A 147 31.41 -25.97 8.88
CA SER A 147 30.75 -24.69 9.17
C SER A 147 31.69 -23.67 9.82
N TRP A 148 31.42 -22.41 9.59
CA TRP A 148 32.09 -21.31 10.26
C TRP A 148 31.62 -21.16 11.70
N THR A 149 32.57 -20.89 12.63
CA THR A 149 32.32 -20.64 14.04
C THR A 149 32.95 -19.32 14.45
N PRO A 150 32.28 -18.52 15.30
CA PRO A 150 32.90 -17.33 15.83
C PRO A 150 33.98 -17.68 16.84
N VAL A 151 35.08 -16.93 16.81
CA VAL A 151 36.18 -17.04 17.77
C VAL A 151 35.88 -16.07 18.91
N PRO A 152 35.84 -16.52 20.18
CA PRO A 152 35.67 -15.64 21.31
C PRO A 152 36.83 -14.58 21.36
N TYR A 153 36.48 -13.36 21.66
CA TYR A 153 37.47 -12.31 21.84
C TYR A 153 38.20 -12.52 23.20
N SER A 154 39.51 -12.77 23.16
CA SER A 154 40.35 -12.80 24.36
C SER A 154 41.06 -11.45 24.51
N GLU A 155 40.69 -10.67 25.50
CA GLU A 155 41.55 -9.58 25.98
C GLU A 155 42.78 -10.21 26.63
N GLU A 156 43.98 -9.74 26.27
CA GLU A 156 45.20 -10.08 27.01
C GLU A 156 45.02 -9.58 28.43
N ILE A 157 44.97 -10.51 29.37
CA ILE A 157 44.89 -10.19 30.80
C ILE A 157 46.28 -9.71 31.23
N VAL A 158 46.42 -8.42 31.46
CA VAL A 158 47.52 -7.89 32.24
C VAL A 158 47.13 -8.05 33.71
N GLY A 159 47.48 -9.20 34.31
CA GLY A 159 47.28 -9.45 35.74
C GLY A 159 47.03 -10.94 36.08
N ASP A 160 47.78 -11.42 37.08
CA ASP A 160 47.91 -12.81 37.53
C ASP A 160 46.71 -13.35 38.34
N THR A 161 45.46 -13.18 37.93
CA THR A 161 44.33 -13.84 38.58
C THR A 161 43.52 -14.61 37.54
N PRO A 162 43.31 -15.95 37.72
CA PRO A 162 42.43 -16.75 36.87
C PRO A 162 40.99 -16.36 37.15
N VAL A 163 40.39 -15.58 36.29
CA VAL A 163 38.95 -15.30 36.28
C VAL A 163 38.28 -16.37 35.44
N GLU A 164 37.22 -17.01 35.99
CA GLU A 164 36.39 -17.96 35.26
C GLU A 164 35.94 -17.36 33.90
N PRO A 165 35.80 -18.19 32.84
CA PRO A 165 35.37 -17.71 31.52
C PRO A 165 33.95 -17.18 31.61
N ILE A 166 33.81 -15.89 31.83
CA ILE A 166 32.53 -15.19 31.66
C ILE A 166 32.15 -15.36 30.19
N ASN A 167 30.94 -15.77 29.93
CA ASN A 167 30.35 -15.99 28.61
C ASN A 167 30.34 -14.65 27.82
N ARG A 168 31.49 -14.29 27.22
CA ARG A 168 31.69 -13.01 26.50
C ARG A 168 31.19 -13.17 25.07
N SER A 169 30.43 -12.17 24.61
CA SER A 169 30.00 -12.08 23.21
C SER A 169 31.22 -12.14 22.27
N PRO A 170 31.18 -12.91 21.18
CA PRO A 170 32.24 -12.93 20.18
C PRO A 170 32.29 -11.66 19.33
N PHE A 171 31.33 -10.75 19.52
CA PHE A 171 31.21 -9.50 18.78
C PHE A 171 31.83 -8.34 19.57
N LYS A 172 32.68 -7.57 18.90
CA LYS A 172 33.30 -6.36 19.44
C LYS A 172 32.73 -5.13 18.72
N ALA A 173 32.12 -4.20 19.45
CA ALA A 173 31.66 -2.94 18.87
C ALA A 173 32.90 -2.03 18.57
N LEU A 174 32.84 -1.30 17.45
CA LEU A 174 33.79 -0.26 17.16
C LEU A 174 33.63 0.91 18.14
N SER A 175 34.71 1.66 18.40
CA SER A 175 34.62 2.91 19.14
C SER A 175 33.78 3.95 18.38
N THR A 176 33.33 4.99 19.05
CA THR A 176 32.53 6.06 18.42
C THR A 176 33.30 6.76 17.30
N LEU A 177 34.61 7.01 17.51
CA LEU A 177 35.48 7.64 16.53
C LEU A 177 35.70 6.74 15.31
N GLU A 178 35.99 5.45 15.52
CA GLU A 178 36.15 4.48 14.43
C GLU A 178 34.86 4.32 13.62
N SER A 179 33.70 4.29 14.29
CA SER A 179 32.40 4.20 13.60
C SER A 179 32.13 5.44 12.75
N SER A 180 32.38 6.66 13.25
CA SER A 180 32.11 7.89 12.49
C SER A 180 33.01 8.01 11.26
N THR A 181 34.33 7.72 11.41
CA THR A 181 35.27 7.76 10.29
C THR A 181 35.03 6.66 9.27
N LEU A 182 34.60 5.47 9.71
CA LEU A 182 34.15 4.39 8.82
C LEU A 182 32.90 4.79 7.99
N VAL A 183 31.89 5.36 8.63
CA VAL A 183 30.67 5.81 7.94
C VAL A 183 31.00 6.86 6.86
N GLU A 184 31.87 7.83 7.15
CA GLU A 184 32.32 8.83 6.18
C GLU A 184 33.06 8.21 4.98
N ALA A 185 33.98 7.27 5.26
CA ALA A 185 34.70 6.56 4.21
C ALA A 185 33.77 5.72 3.32
N VAL A 186 32.83 4.96 3.92
CA VAL A 186 31.87 4.15 3.19
C VAL A 186 30.90 5.02 2.38
N GLN A 187 30.40 6.12 2.92
CA GLN A 187 29.53 7.06 2.19
C GLN A 187 30.26 7.67 0.99
N THR A 188 31.53 8.04 1.14
CA THR A 188 32.33 8.56 0.04
C THR A 188 32.54 7.51 -1.04
N TRP A 189 32.92 6.29 -0.66
CA TRP A 189 33.11 5.18 -1.58
C TRP A 189 31.81 4.79 -2.28
N SER A 190 30.69 4.71 -1.57
CA SER A 190 29.40 4.28 -2.10
C SER A 190 28.86 5.18 -3.23
N ARG A 191 29.29 6.45 -3.28
CA ARG A 191 28.97 7.40 -4.36
C ARG A 191 29.76 7.13 -5.64
N SER A 192 30.88 6.42 -5.55
CA SER A 192 31.76 6.10 -6.69
C SER A 192 31.46 4.74 -7.33
N VAL A 193 30.60 3.93 -6.71
CA VAL A 193 30.31 2.57 -7.18
C VAL A 193 28.82 2.37 -7.46
N GLU A 194 28.51 1.36 -8.28
CA GLU A 194 27.13 0.99 -8.56
C GLU A 194 26.36 0.49 -7.31
N ALA A 195 25.05 0.65 -7.31
CA ALA A 195 24.20 0.29 -6.18
C ALA A 195 24.32 -1.18 -5.77
N CYS A 196 24.57 -2.09 -6.72
CA CYS A 196 24.73 -3.51 -6.47
C CYS A 196 26.02 -3.87 -5.69
N GLN A 197 26.99 -2.98 -5.61
CA GLN A 197 28.24 -3.21 -4.89
C GLN A 197 28.19 -2.73 -3.43
N ARG A 198 27.31 -1.78 -3.09
CA ARG A 198 27.32 -1.06 -1.81
C ARG A 198 27.08 -1.94 -0.59
N GLY A 199 26.36 -3.05 -0.74
CA GLY A 199 25.99 -3.95 0.36
C GLY A 199 27.12 -4.84 0.88
N PHE A 200 28.22 -5.02 0.13
CA PHE A 200 29.36 -5.88 0.45
C PHE A 200 30.66 -5.25 -0.05
N PHE A 201 31.63 -5.12 0.83
CA PHE A 201 32.86 -4.40 0.52
C PHE A 201 34.03 -4.84 1.42
N LEU A 202 35.23 -4.36 1.11
CA LEU A 202 36.43 -4.54 1.92
C LEU A 202 36.79 -3.23 2.61
N ALA A 203 37.32 -3.33 3.83
CA ALA A 203 37.82 -2.18 4.56
C ALA A 203 39.15 -2.53 5.21
N ARG A 204 40.11 -1.57 5.21
CA ARG A 204 41.34 -1.67 5.97
C ARG A 204 41.58 -0.41 6.77
N LYS A 205 42.18 -0.57 7.95
CA LYS A 205 42.66 0.52 8.78
C LYS A 205 44.11 0.86 8.47
N TYR A 206 44.47 2.11 8.55
CA TYR A 206 45.83 2.54 8.54
C TYR A 206 46.03 3.70 9.53
N PRO A 207 47.20 3.77 10.20
CA PRO A 207 47.47 4.85 11.12
C PRO A 207 47.51 6.19 10.37
N LYS A 208 46.94 7.23 10.97
CA LYS A 208 47.03 8.59 10.46
C LYS A 208 48.52 8.98 10.49
N LEU A 209 49.15 9.12 9.34
CA LEU A 209 50.50 9.68 9.25
C LEU A 209 50.42 11.15 9.64
N ASP A 210 50.80 11.46 10.86
CA ASP A 210 51.12 12.83 11.30
C ASP A 210 52.33 13.32 10.52
N GLY A 211 52.09 13.90 9.36
CA GLY A 211 53.16 14.30 8.47
C GLY A 211 52.83 15.49 7.61
N ARG A 212 52.71 16.64 8.23
CA ARG A 212 53.32 17.92 7.82
C ARG A 212 53.16 18.92 8.95
N PRO A 213 54.21 19.65 9.38
CA PRO A 213 54.06 20.73 10.34
C PRO A 213 53.24 21.84 9.66
N GLU A 214 52.00 22.01 10.06
CA GLU A 214 51.32 23.26 9.83
C GLU A 214 51.95 24.33 10.69
N HIS A 215 52.38 25.35 10.03
CA HIS A 215 52.96 26.57 10.60
C HIS A 215 52.06 27.13 11.71
N ASP A 216 52.69 27.44 12.84
CA ASP A 216 52.16 28.09 14.01
C ASP A 216 50.98 29.05 13.78
N SER A 217 49.87 28.75 14.39
CA SER A 217 48.98 29.75 14.95
C SER A 217 48.42 29.23 16.28
N LYS A 218 49.20 29.49 17.33
CA LYS A 218 48.77 29.36 18.73
C LYS A 218 47.71 30.42 19.01
N GLU A 219 46.45 30.09 18.95
CA GLU A 219 45.41 30.82 19.67
C GLU A 219 45.27 30.24 21.09
N MET A 220 45.91 30.93 22.02
CA MET A 220 45.70 30.72 23.45
C MET A 220 44.39 31.36 23.86
N THR A 221 43.36 30.56 24.10
CA THR A 221 42.12 31.04 24.77
C THR A 221 42.39 31.08 26.28
N LYS A 222 42.53 32.26 26.82
CA LYS A 222 42.57 32.49 28.27
C LYS A 222 41.19 32.33 28.85
N ILE A 223 40.99 31.33 29.69
CA ILE A 223 39.84 31.25 30.60
C ILE A 223 40.25 31.96 31.90
N ALA A 224 39.31 32.70 32.48
CA ALA A 224 39.50 33.71 33.53
C ALA A 224 39.85 33.16 34.92
N ASP A 225 40.59 32.08 35.05
CA ASP A 225 40.93 31.53 36.37
C ASP A 225 42.27 30.76 36.38
N GLY A 226 43.26 31.26 35.69
CA GLY A 226 44.66 31.06 35.99
C GLY A 226 45.25 29.66 36.10
N THR A 227 44.55 28.59 35.70
CA THR A 227 45.04 27.21 35.81
C THR A 227 45.19 26.58 34.41
N LEU A 228 46.43 26.34 33.99
CA LEU A 228 46.79 25.59 32.79
C LEU A 228 46.55 24.09 33.04
N VAL A 229 45.48 23.56 32.46
CA VAL A 229 45.30 22.10 32.37
C VAL A 229 45.70 21.67 30.96
N ALA A 230 46.83 20.99 30.87
CA ALA A 230 47.25 20.28 29.68
C ALA A 230 46.36 19.05 29.49
N SER A 231 45.38 19.09 28.58
CA SER A 231 44.64 17.89 28.16
C SER A 231 45.47 17.11 27.15
N SER A 232 46.32 16.23 27.66
CA SER A 232 46.99 15.20 26.86
C SER A 232 46.15 13.94 26.82
N GLN A 233 45.31 13.82 25.82
CA GLN A 233 44.95 12.55 25.19
C GLN A 233 44.62 12.81 23.72
N GLN A 234 45.67 12.90 22.91
CA GLN A 234 45.57 12.70 21.47
C GLN A 234 45.28 11.25 21.24
N SER A 235 44.00 10.92 21.03
CA SER A 235 43.61 9.63 20.48
C SER A 235 44.11 9.55 19.04
N ALA A 236 45.04 8.64 18.76
CA ALA A 236 45.53 8.35 17.43
C ALA A 236 44.33 8.01 16.53
N GLY A 237 43.96 8.92 15.62
CA GLY A 237 42.88 8.70 14.67
C GLY A 237 43.32 7.66 13.62
N HIS A 238 42.48 6.68 13.36
CA HIS A 238 42.67 5.74 12.26
C HIS A 238 41.88 6.23 11.05
N ASN A 239 42.46 6.13 9.87
CA ASN A 239 41.78 6.32 8.61
C ASN A 239 41.31 4.96 8.06
N TRP A 240 40.21 4.99 7.32
CA TRP A 240 39.68 3.82 6.64
C TRP A 240 39.85 3.95 5.14
N GLU A 241 40.26 2.87 4.50
CA GLU A 241 40.23 2.72 3.06
C GLU A 241 39.21 1.63 2.70
N ILE A 242 38.33 1.93 1.75
CA ILE A 242 37.21 1.06 1.34
C ILE A 242 37.41 0.64 -0.11
N ALA A 243 37.17 -0.62 -0.40
CA ALA A 243 37.29 -1.16 -1.75
C ALA A 243 36.17 -2.16 -2.05
N SER A 244 35.93 -2.42 -3.35
CA SER A 244 35.00 -3.47 -3.79
C SER A 244 35.52 -4.87 -3.46
N LEU A 245 34.65 -5.88 -3.39
CA LEU A 245 35.06 -7.27 -3.14
C LEU A 245 36.08 -7.79 -4.18
N ALA A 246 36.02 -7.30 -5.42
CA ALA A 246 36.98 -7.66 -6.47
C ALA A 246 38.43 -7.31 -6.10
N SER A 247 38.63 -6.26 -5.32
CA SER A 247 39.97 -5.80 -4.91
C SER A 247 40.71 -6.80 -4.04
N TYR A 248 40.02 -7.80 -3.47
CA TYR A 248 40.67 -8.89 -2.74
C TYR A 248 41.68 -9.64 -3.62
N GLU A 249 41.28 -10.02 -4.84
CA GLU A 249 42.14 -10.73 -5.78
C GLU A 249 43.28 -9.85 -6.34
N SER A 250 43.15 -8.54 -6.22
CA SER A 250 44.20 -7.55 -6.60
C SER A 250 45.16 -7.20 -5.46
N GLY A 251 45.10 -7.92 -4.32
CA GLY A 251 46.03 -7.74 -3.21
C GLY A 251 45.68 -6.58 -2.27
N PHE A 252 44.41 -6.20 -2.15
CA PHE A 252 43.99 -5.08 -1.27
C PHE A 252 44.46 -5.25 0.19
N PHE A 253 44.64 -6.45 0.70
CA PHE A 253 45.09 -6.75 2.04
C PHE A 253 46.60 -7.11 2.12
N ASP A 254 47.34 -7.04 1.01
CA ASP A 254 48.77 -7.38 1.02
C ASP A 254 49.57 -6.44 1.93
N GLY A 255 50.31 -7.03 2.87
CA GLY A 255 51.08 -6.28 3.85
C GLY A 255 50.24 -5.62 4.97
N VAL A 256 48.93 -5.84 5.02
CA VAL A 256 48.05 -5.30 6.08
C VAL A 256 47.94 -6.34 7.21
N PRO A 257 48.10 -5.96 8.49
CA PRO A 257 47.85 -6.84 9.64
C PRO A 257 46.45 -7.41 9.61
N PHE A 258 46.29 -8.65 10.11
CA PHE A 258 44.96 -9.31 10.18
C PHE A 258 43.94 -8.47 10.95
N GLU A 259 44.39 -7.82 12.04
CA GLU A 259 43.59 -7.00 12.93
C GLU A 259 43.02 -5.73 12.24
N ASP A 260 43.67 -5.30 11.15
CA ASP A 260 43.30 -4.10 10.38
C ASP A 260 42.63 -4.41 9.05
N SER A 261 42.36 -5.69 8.77
CA SER A 261 41.78 -6.19 7.52
C SER A 261 40.36 -6.70 7.77
N PHE A 262 39.36 -6.10 7.12
CA PHE A 262 37.93 -6.40 7.38
C PHE A 262 37.18 -6.70 6.09
N ILE A 263 36.39 -7.81 6.10
CA ILE A 263 35.41 -8.12 5.07
C ILE A 263 34.07 -7.66 5.60
N CYS A 264 33.43 -6.73 4.89
CA CYS A 264 32.29 -5.97 5.37
C CYS A 264 31.00 -6.32 4.65
N PHE A 265 29.91 -6.24 5.37
CA PHE A 265 28.57 -6.25 4.77
C PHE A 265 27.64 -5.31 5.53
N ALA A 266 26.73 -4.66 4.79
CA ALA A 266 25.67 -3.84 5.37
C ALA A 266 24.66 -4.75 6.06
N ASP A 267 24.66 -4.75 7.40
CA ASP A 267 23.89 -5.70 8.21
C ASP A 267 22.57 -5.09 8.70
N PRO A 268 21.40 -5.53 8.19
CA PRO A 268 20.11 -5.05 8.65
C PRO A 268 19.72 -5.57 10.03
N SER A 269 20.49 -6.51 10.62
CA SER A 269 20.13 -7.12 11.89
C SER A 269 20.47 -6.23 13.09
N ASN A 270 19.49 -5.97 13.95
CA ASN A 270 19.68 -5.28 15.22
C ASN A 270 19.90 -6.23 16.41
N TYR A 271 20.02 -7.53 16.17
CA TYR A 271 20.47 -8.46 17.21
C TYR A 271 21.97 -8.31 17.43
N ASP A 272 22.39 -8.25 18.67
CA ASP A 272 23.83 -8.11 19.01
C ASP A 272 24.62 -9.38 18.67
N ASP A 273 24.03 -10.55 18.88
CA ASP A 273 24.63 -11.88 18.74
C ASP A 273 24.24 -12.63 17.46
N ALA A 274 23.30 -12.11 16.66
CA ALA A 274 22.83 -12.74 15.45
C ALA A 274 22.93 -11.81 14.24
N PRO A 275 23.98 -11.96 13.41
CA PRO A 275 24.13 -11.20 12.16
C PRO A 275 23.07 -11.59 11.14
N GLY A 276 22.83 -10.72 10.16
CA GLY A 276 21.88 -10.93 9.07
C GLY A 276 22.19 -12.18 8.25
N TRP A 277 21.14 -12.78 7.73
CA TRP A 277 21.14 -14.04 7.00
C TRP A 277 22.14 -14.11 5.84
N MET A 278 22.37 -12.99 5.11
CA MET A 278 23.27 -12.89 3.97
C MET A 278 24.76 -13.19 4.30
N LEU A 279 25.16 -13.07 5.56
CA LEU A 279 26.53 -13.42 5.98
C LEU A 279 26.86 -14.88 5.63
N ARG A 280 25.90 -15.79 5.57
CA ARG A 280 26.14 -17.18 5.17
C ARG A 280 26.74 -17.29 3.77
N ASN A 281 26.18 -16.57 2.81
CA ASN A 281 26.63 -16.56 1.42
C ASN A 281 27.99 -15.85 1.30
N LEU A 282 28.21 -14.77 2.06
CA LEU A 282 29.51 -14.10 2.13
C LEU A 282 30.60 -15.03 2.68
N LEU A 283 30.34 -15.77 3.77
CA LEU A 283 31.27 -16.75 4.30
C LEU A 283 31.52 -17.92 3.35
N PHE A 284 30.51 -18.30 2.56
CA PHE A 284 30.69 -19.30 1.52
C PHE A 284 31.63 -18.82 0.42
N LEU A 285 31.47 -17.58 -0.07
CA LEU A 285 32.38 -16.94 -1.03
C LEU A 285 33.81 -16.87 -0.49
N ILE A 286 34.00 -16.39 0.74
CA ILE A 286 35.31 -16.27 1.40
C ILE A 286 36.06 -17.60 1.42
N LYS A 287 35.34 -18.68 1.72
CA LYS A 287 35.93 -20.00 1.77
C LYS A 287 36.19 -20.58 0.37
N GLN A 288 35.16 -20.54 -0.49
CA GLN A 288 35.17 -21.25 -1.79
C GLN A 288 36.12 -20.57 -2.77
N ARG A 289 36.11 -19.24 -2.82
CA ARG A 289 36.88 -18.51 -3.84
C ARG A 289 38.21 -17.98 -3.31
N TRP A 290 38.25 -17.46 -2.06
CA TRP A 290 39.47 -16.91 -1.49
C TRP A 290 40.29 -17.94 -0.68
N GLY A 291 39.74 -19.10 -0.40
CA GLY A 291 40.41 -20.17 0.34
C GLY A 291 40.73 -19.81 1.80
N LEU A 292 40.14 -18.73 2.34
CA LEU A 292 40.38 -18.30 3.71
C LEU A 292 39.67 -19.22 4.70
N ARG A 293 40.35 -19.49 5.83
CA ARG A 293 39.84 -20.24 6.97
C ARG A 293 39.55 -19.37 8.18
N ARG A 294 40.09 -18.20 8.20
CA ARG A 294 39.92 -17.21 9.25
C ARG A 294 39.72 -15.84 8.60
N ALA A 295 38.71 -15.12 9.05
CA ALA A 295 38.38 -13.81 8.49
C ALA A 295 37.79 -12.91 9.58
N GLN A 296 38.15 -11.63 9.55
CA GLN A 296 37.43 -10.62 10.33
C GLN A 296 36.26 -10.11 9.52
N ILE A 297 35.06 -10.29 10.06
CA ILE A 297 33.80 -9.82 9.46
C ILE A 297 33.35 -8.57 10.19
N LEU A 298 33.15 -7.50 9.43
CA LEU A 298 32.61 -6.25 9.95
C LEU A 298 31.13 -6.15 9.55
N ARG A 299 30.28 -6.17 10.55
CA ARG A 299 28.84 -5.90 10.43
C ARG A 299 28.68 -4.37 10.35
N TYR A 300 28.65 -3.84 9.14
CA TYR A 300 28.52 -2.40 8.92
C TYR A 300 27.11 -1.93 9.22
N ARG A 301 27.01 -0.87 10.01
CA ARG A 301 25.78 -0.15 10.32
C ARG A 301 25.99 1.33 10.04
N ASP A 302 25.11 1.91 9.24
CA ASP A 302 25.14 3.31 8.81
C ASP A 302 24.61 4.25 9.90
N THR A 303 25.16 4.13 11.11
CA THR A 303 24.73 4.92 12.26
C THR A 303 25.93 5.49 13.03
N ARG A 304 25.82 6.78 13.36
CA ARG A 304 26.77 7.50 14.20
C ARG A 304 26.39 7.50 15.70
N CYS A 305 25.22 6.95 16.04
CA CYS A 305 24.71 6.92 17.42
C CYS A 305 25.40 5.83 18.25
N GLU A 306 25.43 5.99 19.58
CA GLU A 306 26.01 5.01 20.49
C GLU A 306 25.31 3.65 20.45
N ASN A 307 24.00 3.65 20.27
CA ASN A 307 23.21 2.43 20.06
C ASN A 307 23.24 2.06 18.57
N GLY A 308 23.72 0.88 18.24
CA GLY A 308 23.75 0.37 16.87
C GLY A 308 25.05 0.57 16.11
N ARG A 309 26.20 0.68 16.80
CA ARG A 309 27.53 0.74 16.18
C ARG A 309 27.84 -0.49 15.35
N SER A 310 28.69 -0.31 14.34
CA SER A 310 29.28 -1.42 13.60
C SER A 310 30.05 -2.35 14.53
N MET A 311 29.94 -3.66 14.27
CA MET A 311 30.54 -4.70 15.11
C MET A 311 31.48 -5.57 14.29
N VAL A 312 32.54 -6.03 14.92
CA VAL A 312 33.53 -6.95 14.33
C VAL A 312 33.38 -8.32 15.00
N VAL A 313 33.47 -9.38 14.20
CA VAL A 313 33.55 -10.77 14.67
C VAL A 313 34.62 -11.51 13.87
N THR A 314 35.50 -12.22 14.57
CA THR A 314 36.43 -13.13 13.92
C THR A 314 35.75 -14.47 13.70
N MET A 315 35.73 -14.93 12.46
CA MET A 315 35.14 -16.21 12.06
C MET A 315 36.23 -17.20 11.67
N GLU A 316 36.09 -18.46 12.09
CA GLU A 316 37.03 -19.54 11.77
C GLU A 316 36.30 -20.77 11.25
N CYS A 317 36.88 -21.41 10.24
CA CYS A 317 36.38 -22.66 9.65
C CYS A 317 37.40 -23.78 9.93
N LYS A 318 37.08 -24.67 10.89
CA LYS A 318 37.95 -25.77 11.30
C LYS A 318 37.78 -26.97 10.38
N GLY A 319 38.80 -27.33 9.57
CA GLY A 319 38.80 -28.50 8.72
C GLY A 319 40.11 -28.64 7.93
N GLN A 320 40.47 -29.88 7.48
CA GLN A 320 41.65 -30.09 6.66
C GLN A 320 41.41 -29.53 5.24
N LEU A 321 42.39 -28.82 4.69
CA LEU A 321 42.40 -28.45 3.28
C LEU A 321 42.81 -29.68 2.46
N VAL A 322 41.99 -30.02 1.49
CA VAL A 322 42.45 -30.81 0.33
C VAL A 322 42.52 -29.77 -0.80
N SER A 323 43.61 -29.01 -0.91
CA SER A 323 44.10 -28.40 -2.17
C SER A 323 45.17 -27.35 -1.97
N ARG A 324 46.02 -27.22 -2.98
CA ARG A 324 47.09 -26.19 -3.10
C ARG A 324 46.51 -24.82 -3.48
N PRO A 325 47.13 -23.70 -3.11
CA PRO A 325 46.73 -22.39 -3.59
C PRO A 325 46.78 -22.34 -5.12
N GLY A 326 45.67 -21.95 -5.76
CA GLY A 326 45.61 -21.79 -7.23
C GLY A 326 44.99 -22.96 -8.02
N SER A 327 44.63 -24.07 -7.39
CA SER A 327 43.79 -25.09 -8.03
C SER A 327 42.41 -25.06 -7.36
N PHE A 328 41.35 -24.96 -8.13
CA PHE A 328 40.00 -25.21 -7.64
C PHE A 328 40.01 -26.56 -6.91
N PRO A 329 39.53 -26.65 -5.64
CA PRO A 329 39.41 -27.93 -4.99
C PRO A 329 38.55 -28.82 -5.89
N GLU A 330 39.06 -30.03 -6.17
CA GLU A 330 38.25 -31.07 -6.80
C GLU A 330 36.93 -31.12 -6.04
N THR A 331 35.88 -30.89 -6.75
CA THR A 331 34.50 -30.81 -6.26
C THR A 331 34.26 -31.93 -5.26
N VAL A 332 34.07 -31.59 -3.97
CA VAL A 332 33.39 -32.50 -3.06
C VAL A 332 32.09 -32.86 -3.77
N SER A 333 31.97 -34.11 -4.23
CA SER A 333 30.93 -34.58 -5.12
C SER A 333 29.55 -34.35 -4.47
N GLY A 334 28.89 -33.24 -4.81
CA GLY A 334 27.55 -32.89 -4.37
C GLY A 334 27.36 -31.40 -4.25
N ALA A 335 26.29 -30.87 -4.85
CA ALA A 335 25.87 -29.48 -4.69
C ALA A 335 25.70 -29.13 -3.20
N PRO A 336 26.10 -27.93 -2.75
CA PRO A 336 25.97 -27.52 -1.36
C PRO A 336 24.49 -27.53 -0.93
N LYS A 337 24.24 -27.93 0.30
CA LYS A 337 22.90 -27.85 0.88
C LYS A 337 22.44 -26.40 0.92
N VAL A 338 21.23 -26.13 0.44
CA VAL A 338 20.61 -24.81 0.45
C VAL A 338 19.43 -24.79 1.41
N THR A 339 19.30 -23.72 2.21
CA THR A 339 18.14 -23.48 3.07
C THR A 339 17.71 -22.01 2.94
N GLY A 340 16.46 -21.68 3.29
CA GLY A 340 16.08 -20.27 3.25
C GLY A 340 14.61 -19.96 3.03
N TRP A 341 13.71 -20.94 3.10
CA TRP A 341 12.28 -20.64 3.07
C TRP A 341 11.87 -19.79 4.27
N GLU A 342 11.12 -18.75 4.01
CA GLU A 342 10.57 -17.88 5.04
C GLU A 342 9.60 -18.66 5.93
N ARG A 343 9.65 -18.36 7.23
CA ARG A 343 8.74 -18.94 8.22
C ARG A 343 7.71 -17.90 8.64
N ASN A 344 6.50 -18.36 8.99
CA ASN A 344 5.48 -17.50 9.56
C ASN A 344 5.84 -17.11 11.02
N SER A 345 5.03 -16.24 11.64
CA SER A 345 5.20 -15.80 13.03
C SER A 345 5.21 -16.93 14.06
N ALA A 346 4.62 -18.08 13.72
CA ALA A 346 4.63 -19.29 14.55
C ALA A 346 5.84 -20.22 14.26
N GLY A 347 6.81 -19.78 13.44
CA GLY A 347 8.00 -20.55 13.07
C GLY A 347 7.74 -21.70 12.08
N LYS A 348 6.52 -21.83 11.53
CA LYS A 348 6.17 -22.87 10.57
C LYS A 348 6.40 -22.43 9.14
N LEU A 349 6.80 -23.39 8.27
CA LEU A 349 6.85 -23.18 6.83
C LEU A 349 5.42 -23.17 6.29
N SER A 350 4.99 -22.03 5.77
CA SER A 350 3.68 -21.88 5.13
C SER A 350 3.73 -20.79 4.06
N GLY A 351 3.03 -21.02 2.96
CA GLY A 351 2.77 -19.95 2.00
C GLY A 351 1.93 -18.86 2.63
N ARG A 352 2.08 -17.65 2.12
CA ARG A 352 1.29 -16.48 2.54
C ARG A 352 0.17 -16.22 1.53
N LEU A 353 -0.92 -15.67 2.04
CA LEU A 353 -2.05 -15.18 1.25
C LEU A 353 -2.23 -13.70 1.51
N VAL A 354 -2.29 -12.92 0.43
CA VAL A 354 -2.71 -11.52 0.46
C VAL A 354 -4.04 -11.42 -0.26
N ASP A 355 -5.06 -10.98 0.45
CA ASP A 355 -6.40 -10.76 -0.08
C ASP A 355 -6.60 -9.26 -0.34
N LEU A 356 -6.62 -8.88 -1.60
CA LEU A 356 -6.79 -7.50 -2.04
C LEU A 356 -8.19 -7.23 -2.60
N THR A 357 -9.15 -8.12 -2.37
CA THR A 357 -10.53 -7.96 -2.84
C THR A 357 -11.10 -6.61 -2.46
N GLU A 358 -10.79 -6.14 -1.26
CA GLU A 358 -11.28 -4.84 -0.78
C GLU A 358 -10.60 -3.65 -1.47
N TYR A 359 -9.33 -3.80 -1.83
CA TYR A 359 -8.51 -2.70 -2.38
C TYR A 359 -8.60 -2.59 -3.90
N LEU A 360 -8.83 -3.68 -4.63
CA LEU A 360 -8.79 -3.72 -6.08
C LEU A 360 -10.18 -3.82 -6.74
N ASN A 361 -11.25 -4.02 -5.98
CA ASN A 361 -12.62 -4.01 -6.51
C ASN A 361 -13.06 -2.56 -6.82
N PRO A 362 -13.27 -2.18 -8.10
CA PRO A 362 -13.62 -0.81 -8.48
C PRO A 362 -14.87 -0.26 -7.79
N LYS A 363 -15.88 -1.15 -7.55
CA LYS A 363 -17.10 -0.75 -6.85
C LYS A 363 -16.82 -0.36 -5.40
N ARG A 364 -16.03 -1.17 -4.68
CA ARG A 364 -15.65 -0.84 -3.29
C ARG A 364 -14.75 0.39 -3.21
N LEU A 365 -13.83 0.58 -4.16
CA LEU A 365 -13.02 1.79 -4.24
C LEU A 365 -13.88 3.03 -4.45
N ALA A 366 -14.91 2.94 -5.31
CA ALA A 366 -15.86 4.03 -5.50
C ALA A 366 -16.64 4.33 -4.22
N ASP A 367 -17.16 3.31 -3.53
CA ASP A 367 -17.90 3.46 -2.26
C ASP A 367 -17.04 4.09 -1.18
N GLN A 368 -15.81 3.59 -0.99
CA GLN A 368 -14.87 4.13 0.00
C GLN A 368 -14.50 5.58 -0.29
N SER A 369 -14.31 5.93 -1.57
CA SER A 369 -13.96 7.29 -1.99
C SER A 369 -15.11 8.27 -1.74
N VAL A 370 -16.36 7.86 -2.03
CA VAL A 370 -17.55 8.67 -1.74
C VAL A 370 -17.72 8.87 -0.24
N ASP A 371 -17.65 7.79 0.54
CA ASP A 371 -17.79 7.84 2.00
C ASP A 371 -16.70 8.72 2.64
N LEU A 372 -15.45 8.61 2.19
CA LEU A 372 -14.35 9.45 2.68
C LEU A 372 -14.57 10.92 2.37
N ASN A 373 -14.96 11.24 1.13
CA ASN A 373 -15.24 12.62 0.73
C ASN A 373 -16.34 13.24 1.60
N LEU A 374 -17.42 12.52 1.85
CA LEU A 374 -18.52 12.98 2.71
C LEU A 374 -18.06 13.18 4.16
N LYS A 375 -17.23 12.29 4.71
CA LYS A 375 -16.64 12.46 6.05
C LYS A 375 -15.78 13.71 6.14
N LEU A 376 -14.95 14.00 5.13
CA LEU A 376 -14.13 15.20 5.07
C LEU A 376 -15.00 16.48 5.00
N MET A 377 -16.09 16.45 4.23
CA MET A 377 -17.06 17.57 4.17
C MET A 377 -17.77 17.76 5.50
N LYS A 378 -18.24 16.67 6.12
CA LYS A 378 -18.86 16.69 7.46
C LYS A 378 -17.98 17.42 8.48
N TRP A 379 -16.71 17.06 8.57
CA TRP A 379 -15.78 17.66 9.52
C TRP A 379 -15.61 19.17 9.34
N ARG A 380 -15.74 19.67 8.10
CA ARG A 380 -15.58 21.11 7.79
C ARG A 380 -16.85 21.90 7.92
N ILE A 381 -18.01 21.33 7.59
CA ILE A 381 -19.26 22.08 7.43
C ILE A 381 -20.18 21.84 8.62
N SER A 382 -20.42 20.59 9.02
CA SER A 382 -21.34 20.23 10.10
C SER A 382 -20.91 18.92 10.77
N PRO A 383 -20.16 19.00 11.86
CA PRO A 383 -19.67 17.80 12.56
C PRO A 383 -20.79 16.88 13.08
N ASP A 384 -21.97 17.43 13.35
CA ASP A 384 -23.11 16.69 13.92
C ASP A 384 -23.97 15.97 12.87
N LEU A 385 -23.66 16.13 11.58
CA LEU A 385 -24.42 15.51 10.50
C LEU A 385 -24.32 13.98 10.56
N ASP A 386 -25.46 13.29 10.59
CA ASP A 386 -25.52 11.83 10.59
C ASP A 386 -25.51 11.28 9.16
N LEU A 387 -24.32 11.02 8.62
CA LEU A 387 -24.11 10.49 7.28
C LEU A 387 -24.68 9.07 7.12
N GLU A 388 -24.68 8.25 8.18
CA GLU A 388 -25.21 6.90 8.13
C GLU A 388 -26.73 6.90 7.99
N LYS A 389 -27.40 7.82 8.68
CA LYS A 389 -28.85 8.03 8.53
C LYS A 389 -29.20 8.49 7.12
N ILE A 390 -28.42 9.43 6.55
CA ILE A 390 -28.59 9.90 5.17
C ILE A 390 -28.42 8.74 4.19
N LYS A 391 -27.36 7.94 4.34
CA LYS A 391 -27.05 6.81 3.48
C LYS A 391 -28.16 5.77 3.44
N ARG A 392 -28.82 5.52 4.57
CA ARG A 392 -29.89 4.52 4.71
C ARG A 392 -31.27 5.07 4.31
N THR A 393 -31.40 6.39 4.13
CA THR A 393 -32.68 7.02 3.78
C THR A 393 -33.12 6.57 2.37
N ARG A 394 -34.36 6.11 2.28
CA ARG A 394 -35.00 5.71 1.03
C ARG A 394 -35.81 6.87 0.46
N CYS A 395 -35.43 7.33 -0.73
CA CYS A 395 -36.03 8.50 -1.37
C CYS A 395 -36.92 8.11 -2.56
N LEU A 396 -38.18 8.53 -2.54
CA LEU A 396 -39.13 8.40 -3.64
C LEU A 396 -39.24 9.75 -4.36
N LEU A 397 -38.92 9.79 -5.65
CA LEU A 397 -39.01 10.98 -6.49
C LEU A 397 -40.22 10.84 -7.45
N LEU A 398 -41.24 11.65 -7.20
CA LEU A 398 -42.39 11.75 -8.09
C LEU A 398 -42.09 12.84 -9.12
N GLY A 399 -41.68 12.39 -10.32
CA GLY A 399 -41.20 13.19 -11.44
C GLY A 399 -39.74 12.95 -11.74
N ALA A 400 -39.44 12.51 -12.97
CA ALA A 400 -38.07 12.30 -13.50
C ALA A 400 -37.69 13.38 -14.55
N GLY A 401 -38.24 14.57 -14.42
CA GLY A 401 -37.95 15.72 -15.27
C GLY A 401 -36.68 16.44 -14.85
N THR A 402 -36.63 17.78 -15.07
CA THR A 402 -35.47 18.61 -14.71
C THR A 402 -35.14 18.54 -13.23
N LEU A 403 -36.13 18.82 -12.37
CA LEU A 403 -35.94 18.72 -10.93
C LEU A 403 -35.56 17.30 -10.48
N GLY A 404 -36.26 16.28 -10.98
CA GLY A 404 -35.97 14.89 -10.66
C GLY A 404 -34.52 14.49 -10.97
N SER A 405 -34.00 14.92 -12.11
CA SER A 405 -32.61 14.65 -12.51
C SER A 405 -31.60 15.27 -11.56
N TYR A 406 -31.77 16.55 -11.19
CA TYR A 406 -30.84 17.25 -10.31
C TYR A 406 -30.99 16.83 -8.85
N VAL A 407 -32.20 16.64 -8.36
CA VAL A 407 -32.45 16.17 -6.98
C VAL A 407 -31.83 14.79 -6.78
N ALA A 408 -32.03 13.86 -7.72
CA ALA A 408 -31.44 12.52 -7.62
C ALA A 408 -29.91 12.56 -7.58
N ARG A 409 -29.27 13.36 -8.44
CA ARG A 409 -27.80 13.51 -8.42
C ARG A 409 -27.30 14.14 -7.11
N ASN A 410 -28.01 15.12 -6.57
CA ASN A 410 -27.64 15.72 -5.30
C ASN A 410 -27.83 14.76 -4.12
N LEU A 411 -28.92 13.99 -4.09
CA LEU A 411 -29.15 12.94 -3.09
C LEU A 411 -28.01 11.90 -3.11
N MET A 412 -27.66 11.42 -4.31
CA MET A 412 -26.53 10.50 -4.50
C MET A 412 -25.19 11.14 -4.06
N ALA A 413 -24.97 12.42 -4.36
CA ALA A 413 -23.77 13.15 -3.93
C ALA A 413 -23.68 13.29 -2.40
N TRP A 414 -24.81 13.32 -1.70
CA TRP A 414 -24.89 13.29 -0.23
C TRP A 414 -24.88 11.89 0.37
N GLY A 415 -24.73 10.86 -0.47
CA GLY A 415 -24.56 9.47 -0.03
C GLY A 415 -25.86 8.67 0.10
N VAL A 416 -27.01 9.18 -0.36
CA VAL A 416 -28.24 8.40 -0.43
C VAL A 416 -28.06 7.26 -1.44
N THR A 417 -28.30 6.03 -0.99
CA THR A 417 -28.07 4.84 -1.81
C THR A 417 -29.36 4.22 -2.40
N LYS A 418 -30.53 4.57 -1.90
CA LYS A 418 -31.79 4.05 -2.43
C LYS A 418 -32.68 5.17 -2.97
N ILE A 419 -32.86 5.20 -4.31
CA ILE A 419 -33.61 6.24 -5.02
C ILE A 419 -34.56 5.59 -6.02
N THR A 420 -35.86 5.88 -5.86
CA THR A 420 -36.93 5.37 -6.73
C THR A 420 -37.59 6.51 -7.51
N PHE A 421 -37.73 6.33 -8.82
CA PHE A 421 -38.40 7.28 -9.68
C PHE A 421 -39.83 6.82 -10.03
N VAL A 422 -40.75 7.77 -10.10
CA VAL A 422 -42.10 7.60 -10.66
C VAL A 422 -42.31 8.68 -11.71
N ASP A 423 -42.54 8.28 -12.95
CA ASP A 423 -42.85 9.19 -14.07
C ASP A 423 -43.56 8.40 -15.19
N ASN A 424 -44.55 8.99 -15.84
CA ASN A 424 -45.28 8.36 -16.94
C ASN A 424 -44.79 8.81 -18.32
N GLY A 425 -43.91 9.79 -18.42
CA GLY A 425 -43.47 10.41 -19.66
C GLY A 425 -42.34 9.68 -20.37
N ASN A 426 -42.14 10.04 -21.63
CA ASN A 426 -41.02 9.64 -22.45
C ASN A 426 -40.02 10.80 -22.57
N VAL A 427 -38.76 10.47 -22.87
CA VAL A 427 -37.72 11.47 -23.15
C VAL A 427 -38.00 12.09 -24.54
N SER A 428 -38.10 13.42 -24.59
CA SER A 428 -38.27 14.17 -25.84
C SER A 428 -36.98 14.87 -26.22
N PHE A 429 -36.84 15.31 -27.47
CA PHE A 429 -35.63 15.94 -28.02
C PHE A 429 -35.18 17.20 -27.26
N SER A 430 -36.10 17.89 -26.59
CA SER A 430 -35.78 19.07 -25.76
C SER A 430 -35.31 18.74 -24.36
N ASN A 431 -35.36 17.47 -23.92
CA ASN A 431 -35.04 17.12 -22.55
C ASN A 431 -33.52 17.03 -22.26
N PRO A 432 -32.67 16.39 -23.08
CA PRO A 432 -31.25 16.17 -22.75
C PRO A 432 -30.47 17.44 -22.41
N VAL A 433 -30.78 18.58 -23.02
CA VAL A 433 -30.08 19.84 -22.77
C VAL A 433 -30.26 20.40 -21.35
N ARG A 434 -31.31 19.97 -20.61
CA ARG A 434 -31.64 20.42 -19.26
C ARG A 434 -31.91 19.32 -18.24
N GLN A 435 -32.10 18.09 -18.68
CA GLN A 435 -32.35 16.90 -17.83
C GLN A 435 -31.11 16.00 -17.85
N SER A 436 -30.22 16.16 -16.90
CA SER A 436 -28.85 15.61 -16.90
C SER A 436 -28.74 14.08 -16.80
N LEU A 437 -29.85 13.36 -16.68
CA LEU A 437 -29.89 11.90 -16.70
C LEU A 437 -30.20 11.32 -18.07
N PHE A 438 -30.45 12.16 -19.08
CA PHE A 438 -30.81 11.71 -20.44
C PHE A 438 -29.82 12.21 -21.48
N ASN A 439 -29.62 11.40 -22.51
CA ASN A 439 -28.79 11.71 -23.67
C ASN A 439 -29.63 11.76 -24.94
N PHE A 440 -29.05 12.27 -26.04
CA PHE A 440 -29.74 12.33 -27.35
C PHE A 440 -30.26 10.96 -27.80
N LYS A 441 -29.49 9.89 -27.60
CA LYS A 441 -29.89 8.52 -27.93
C LYS A 441 -31.21 8.08 -27.26
N ASP A 442 -31.50 8.62 -26.08
CA ASP A 442 -32.69 8.30 -25.31
C ASP A 442 -33.97 8.94 -25.89
N CYS A 443 -33.83 9.84 -26.89
CA CYS A 443 -34.96 10.47 -27.59
C CYS A 443 -35.38 9.71 -28.84
N LEU A 444 -34.58 8.77 -29.31
CA LEU A 444 -34.84 8.01 -30.53
C LEU A 444 -35.94 6.96 -30.31
N GLU A 445 -36.51 6.44 -31.40
CA GLU A 445 -37.52 5.34 -31.39
C GLU A 445 -38.74 5.60 -30.48
N GLY A 446 -39.21 6.86 -30.45
CA GLY A 446 -40.36 7.27 -29.63
C GLY A 446 -40.02 7.68 -28.19
N GLY A 447 -38.75 7.72 -27.87
CA GLY A 447 -38.23 8.16 -26.57
C GLY A 447 -38.29 7.10 -25.48
N ALA A 448 -37.21 6.94 -24.74
CA ALA A 448 -37.13 6.05 -23.59
C ALA A 448 -38.07 6.50 -22.45
N ARG A 449 -38.59 5.58 -21.66
CA ARG A 449 -39.40 5.89 -20.47
C ARG A 449 -38.54 6.62 -19.44
N LYS A 450 -38.95 7.82 -19.01
CA LYS A 450 -38.16 8.68 -18.12
C LYS A 450 -37.76 8.00 -16.82
N ALA A 451 -38.72 7.39 -16.11
CA ALA A 451 -38.48 6.77 -14.82
C ALA A 451 -37.42 5.66 -14.88
N THR A 452 -37.57 4.72 -15.82
CA THR A 452 -36.65 3.59 -15.98
C THR A 452 -35.28 4.04 -16.49
N ARG A 453 -35.22 4.96 -17.44
CA ARG A 453 -33.97 5.47 -17.97
C ARG A 453 -33.18 6.31 -16.94
N ALA A 454 -33.89 7.11 -16.11
CA ALA A 454 -33.27 7.86 -15.02
C ALA A 454 -32.64 6.93 -13.98
N ALA A 455 -33.34 5.85 -13.62
CA ALA A 455 -32.81 4.83 -12.72
C ALA A 455 -31.55 4.18 -13.30
N GLN A 456 -31.56 3.78 -14.56
CA GLN A 456 -30.37 3.23 -15.23
C GLN A 456 -29.20 4.22 -15.26
N ALA A 457 -29.48 5.49 -15.57
CA ALA A 457 -28.45 6.52 -15.62
C ALA A 457 -27.75 6.73 -14.27
N LEU A 458 -28.48 6.70 -13.16
CA LEU A 458 -27.86 6.78 -11.83
C LEU A 458 -26.94 5.58 -11.55
N SER A 459 -27.36 4.36 -11.90
CA SER A 459 -26.54 3.16 -11.75
C SER A 459 -25.28 3.19 -12.65
N GLU A 460 -25.37 3.78 -13.83
CA GLU A 460 -24.23 4.00 -14.74
C GLU A 460 -23.22 5.01 -14.15
N ILE A 461 -23.71 6.04 -13.43
CA ILE A 461 -22.88 7.06 -12.79
C ILE A 461 -22.19 6.51 -11.55
N TYR A 462 -22.95 5.82 -10.69
CA TYR A 462 -22.44 5.25 -9.45
C TYR A 462 -23.06 3.87 -9.19
N PRO A 463 -22.30 2.79 -9.41
CA PRO A 463 -22.81 1.42 -9.25
C PRO A 463 -23.20 1.03 -7.82
N GLY A 464 -22.83 1.83 -6.82
CA GLY A 464 -23.20 1.65 -5.40
C GLY A 464 -24.61 2.12 -5.06
N VAL A 465 -25.34 2.76 -6.00
CA VAL A 465 -26.71 3.21 -5.79
C VAL A 465 -27.72 2.13 -6.24
N GLU A 466 -28.73 1.88 -5.41
CA GLU A 466 -29.86 1.01 -5.70
C GLU A 466 -31.02 1.86 -6.23
N THR A 467 -31.34 1.71 -7.51
CA THR A 467 -32.33 2.54 -8.18
C THR A 467 -33.39 1.74 -8.90
N THR A 468 -34.64 2.20 -8.85
CA THR A 468 -35.74 1.64 -9.57
C THR A 468 -36.58 2.74 -10.23
N GLY A 469 -37.20 2.42 -11.36
CA GLY A 469 -38.07 3.34 -12.09
C GLY A 469 -39.47 2.71 -12.37
N HIS A 470 -40.51 3.40 -11.93
CA HIS A 470 -41.90 2.96 -12.13
C HIS A 470 -42.60 3.87 -13.11
N VAL A 471 -43.11 3.28 -14.20
CA VAL A 471 -43.89 4.00 -15.21
C VAL A 471 -45.35 3.95 -14.81
N LEU A 472 -45.81 4.98 -14.13
CA LEU A 472 -47.21 5.12 -13.70
C LEU A 472 -47.63 6.58 -13.65
N SER A 473 -48.91 6.85 -13.79
CA SER A 473 -49.51 8.16 -13.64
C SER A 473 -49.96 8.37 -12.20
N VAL A 474 -49.63 9.53 -11.63
CA VAL A 474 -50.17 9.95 -10.33
C VAL A 474 -51.63 10.41 -10.56
N PRO A 475 -52.62 9.79 -9.91
CA PRO A 475 -54.02 10.21 -10.09
C PRO A 475 -54.20 11.66 -9.62
N MET A 476 -54.86 12.47 -10.42
CA MET A 476 -55.09 13.90 -10.15
C MET A 476 -56.59 14.12 -9.85
N ALA A 477 -56.87 14.65 -8.66
CA ALA A 477 -58.25 15.01 -8.27
C ALA A 477 -58.81 16.07 -9.23
N GLY A 478 -60.06 15.95 -9.61
CA GLY A 478 -60.71 16.86 -10.55
C GLY A 478 -60.56 16.50 -12.03
N HIS A 479 -59.66 15.55 -12.38
CA HIS A 479 -59.51 15.06 -13.74
C HIS A 479 -60.40 13.82 -13.99
N PRO A 480 -60.98 13.65 -15.21
CA PRO A 480 -61.82 12.49 -15.52
C PRO A 480 -60.96 11.20 -15.49
N ILE A 481 -61.51 10.18 -14.84
CA ILE A 481 -60.91 8.85 -14.84
C ILE A 481 -61.41 8.11 -16.09
N THR A 482 -60.54 7.87 -17.04
CA THR A 482 -60.85 7.17 -18.29
C THR A 482 -60.81 5.65 -18.13
N ASP A 483 -59.98 5.13 -17.21
CA ASP A 483 -59.82 3.70 -16.89
C ASP A 483 -59.72 3.52 -15.38
N THR A 484 -60.82 3.11 -14.76
CA THR A 484 -60.92 2.95 -13.31
C THR A 484 -60.04 1.83 -12.76
N GLU A 485 -59.93 0.71 -13.47
CA GLU A 485 -59.15 -0.45 -13.02
C GLU A 485 -57.66 -0.13 -13.07
N LYS A 486 -57.20 0.48 -14.15
CA LYS A 486 -55.82 0.96 -14.27
C LYS A 486 -55.47 1.98 -13.18
N THR A 487 -56.33 2.99 -12.99
CA THR A 487 -56.13 4.02 -11.97
C THR A 487 -56.06 3.44 -10.54
N ARG A 488 -56.92 2.48 -10.24
CA ARG A 488 -56.90 1.78 -8.94
C ARG A 488 -55.59 0.99 -8.73
N LYS A 489 -55.13 0.29 -9.77
CA LYS A 489 -53.87 -0.43 -9.73
C LYS A 489 -52.67 0.53 -9.52
N GLU A 490 -52.60 1.62 -10.30
CA GLU A 490 -51.56 2.64 -10.20
C GLU A 490 -51.55 3.32 -8.81
N PHE A 491 -52.74 3.60 -8.26
CA PHE A 491 -52.88 4.11 -6.89
C PHE A 491 -52.37 3.10 -5.84
N GLY A 492 -52.66 1.83 -5.98
CA GLY A 492 -52.15 0.77 -5.10
C GLY A 492 -50.63 0.68 -5.10
N ILE A 493 -50.02 0.77 -6.29
CA ILE A 493 -48.56 0.80 -6.45
C ILE A 493 -47.98 2.05 -5.81
N LEU A 494 -48.55 3.23 -6.10
CA LEU A 494 -48.07 4.50 -5.52
C LEU A 494 -48.13 4.47 -3.99
N LYS A 495 -49.23 3.97 -3.41
CA LYS A 495 -49.37 3.84 -1.96
C LYS A 495 -48.30 2.91 -1.36
N ALA A 496 -48.08 1.75 -1.96
CA ALA A 496 -47.05 0.82 -1.53
C ALA A 496 -45.63 1.45 -1.60
N LEU A 497 -45.34 2.21 -2.65
CA LEU A 497 -44.09 2.95 -2.76
C LEU A 497 -43.94 4.02 -1.66
N VAL A 498 -44.99 4.76 -1.36
CA VAL A 498 -44.99 5.74 -0.25
C VAL A 498 -44.74 5.04 1.09
N ASP A 499 -45.36 3.89 1.32
CA ASP A 499 -45.17 3.13 2.58
C ASP A 499 -43.74 2.58 2.70
N ASP A 500 -43.08 2.20 1.60
CA ASP A 500 -41.69 1.66 1.60
C ASP A 500 -40.58 2.73 1.67
N HIS A 501 -40.87 4.01 1.45
CA HIS A 501 -39.87 5.07 1.44
C HIS A 501 -40.00 5.97 2.67
N ASP A 502 -38.88 6.65 3.00
CA ASP A 502 -38.76 7.53 4.19
C ASP A 502 -39.02 8.99 3.81
N VAL A 503 -38.58 9.41 2.62
CA VAL A 503 -38.71 10.76 2.09
C VAL A 503 -39.31 10.74 0.69
N ILE A 504 -40.31 11.60 0.48
CA ILE A 504 -41.04 11.72 -0.79
C ILE A 504 -40.81 13.10 -1.37
N PHE A 505 -40.33 13.18 -2.60
CA PHE A 505 -40.13 14.42 -3.33
C PHE A 505 -41.23 14.62 -4.37
N LEU A 506 -41.96 15.75 -4.27
CA LEU A 506 -42.98 16.15 -5.24
C LEU A 506 -42.30 17.08 -6.26
N LEU A 507 -41.98 16.55 -7.44
CA LEU A 507 -41.17 17.21 -8.48
C LEU A 507 -41.92 17.29 -9.83
N MET A 508 -43.23 17.07 -9.80
CA MET A 508 -44.14 17.16 -10.97
C MET A 508 -44.29 18.61 -11.39
N ASP A 509 -44.84 18.82 -12.59
CA ASP A 509 -45.00 20.12 -13.25
C ASP A 509 -46.38 20.76 -13.02
N THR A 510 -47.39 20.02 -12.51
CA THR A 510 -48.72 20.53 -12.28
C THR A 510 -49.07 20.54 -10.79
N ARG A 511 -49.98 21.41 -10.40
CA ARG A 511 -50.48 21.52 -9.00
C ARG A 511 -51.28 20.29 -8.59
N GLU A 512 -52.20 19.87 -9.41
CA GLU A 512 -53.13 18.79 -9.14
C GLU A 512 -52.39 17.46 -8.88
N SER A 513 -51.27 17.24 -9.57
CA SER A 513 -50.45 16.03 -9.38
C SER A 513 -49.81 15.95 -7.99
N ARG A 514 -49.71 17.07 -7.28
CA ARG A 514 -49.12 17.17 -5.94
C ARG A 514 -50.11 16.90 -4.80
N TRP A 515 -51.39 17.01 -5.07
CA TRP A 515 -52.43 16.94 -4.01
C TRP A 515 -52.53 15.53 -3.41
N LEU A 516 -52.75 14.52 -4.19
CA LEU A 516 -52.88 13.14 -3.70
C LEU A 516 -51.61 12.65 -2.98
N PRO A 517 -50.40 12.81 -3.53
CA PRO A 517 -49.16 12.45 -2.81
C PRO A 517 -48.97 13.18 -1.50
N THR A 518 -49.36 14.46 -1.40
CA THR A 518 -49.36 15.20 -0.15
C THR A 518 -50.22 14.54 0.92
N VAL A 519 -51.46 14.16 0.56
CA VAL A 519 -52.38 13.49 1.50
C VAL A 519 -51.87 12.13 1.93
N ILE A 520 -51.42 11.29 0.96
CA ILE A 520 -50.91 9.97 1.27
C ILE A 520 -49.63 10.04 2.13
N GLY A 521 -48.69 10.93 1.77
CA GLY A 521 -47.47 11.12 2.53
C GLY A 521 -47.70 11.58 3.95
N LYS A 522 -48.63 12.54 4.15
CA LYS A 522 -49.02 13.02 5.49
C LYS A 522 -49.69 11.90 6.30
N ALA A 523 -50.64 11.17 5.69
CA ALA A 523 -51.32 10.06 6.34
C ALA A 523 -50.38 8.92 6.75
N ALA A 524 -49.33 8.68 5.96
CA ALA A 524 -48.29 7.68 6.24
C ALA A 524 -47.17 8.19 7.17
N GLY A 525 -47.24 9.44 7.66
CA GLY A 525 -46.24 10.02 8.53
C GLY A 525 -44.85 10.19 7.88
N LYS A 526 -44.80 10.36 6.54
CA LYS A 526 -43.54 10.48 5.79
C LYS A 526 -43.08 11.93 5.68
N ILE A 527 -41.77 12.09 5.52
CA ILE A 527 -41.20 13.40 5.16
C ILE A 527 -41.54 13.68 3.71
N VAL A 528 -42.29 14.76 3.46
CA VAL A 528 -42.65 15.17 2.09
C VAL A 528 -41.96 16.51 1.79
N ILE A 529 -41.24 16.56 0.66
CA ILE A 529 -40.58 17.76 0.17
C ILE A 529 -41.17 18.14 -1.18
N ASN A 530 -41.81 19.29 -1.24
CA ASN A 530 -42.33 19.84 -2.47
C ASN A 530 -41.31 20.82 -3.05
N ALA A 531 -40.97 20.65 -4.33
CA ALA A 531 -40.14 21.59 -5.09
C ALA A 531 -40.80 21.91 -6.42
N ALA A 532 -40.86 23.20 -6.76
CA ALA A 532 -41.41 23.67 -8.03
C ALA A 532 -40.56 24.82 -8.58
N LEU A 533 -40.50 24.88 -9.94
CA LEU A 533 -39.84 25.95 -10.67
C LEU A 533 -40.86 26.70 -11.52
N GLY A 534 -40.87 28.02 -11.45
CA GLY A 534 -41.49 28.94 -12.38
C GLY A 534 -40.48 29.51 -13.37
N PHE A 535 -40.83 30.50 -14.16
CA PHE A 535 -39.92 31.17 -15.08
C PHE A 535 -38.92 32.06 -14.34
N ASP A 536 -39.34 32.72 -13.30
CA ASP A 536 -38.59 33.73 -12.51
C ASP A 536 -38.59 33.43 -11.02
N SER A 537 -39.26 32.40 -10.59
CA SER A 537 -39.46 32.05 -9.19
C SER A 537 -39.35 30.56 -8.95
N PHE A 538 -39.16 30.20 -7.69
CA PHE A 538 -39.14 28.81 -7.23
C PHE A 538 -39.71 28.67 -5.83
N VAL A 539 -40.15 27.49 -5.48
CA VAL A 539 -40.52 27.14 -4.11
C VAL A 539 -39.90 25.81 -3.72
N VAL A 540 -39.41 25.76 -2.48
CA VAL A 540 -39.03 24.52 -1.80
C VAL A 540 -39.72 24.50 -0.45
N MET A 541 -40.53 23.47 -0.21
CA MET A 541 -41.33 23.35 1.00
C MET A 541 -41.16 21.98 1.61
N ARG A 542 -40.72 21.89 2.85
CA ARG A 542 -40.82 20.69 3.66
C ARG A 542 -42.14 20.66 4.40
N HIS A 543 -42.95 19.63 4.15
CA HIS A 543 -44.22 19.45 4.87
C HIS A 543 -43.96 19.01 6.31
N GLY A 544 -44.85 19.44 7.23
CA GLY A 544 -44.81 18.98 8.62
C GLY A 544 -45.15 17.49 8.71
N VAL A 545 -44.42 16.79 9.54
CA VAL A 545 -44.72 15.43 9.97
C VAL A 545 -45.41 15.54 11.33
N ARG A 546 -46.49 14.78 11.54
CA ARG A 546 -47.21 14.81 12.80
C ARG A 546 -46.29 14.47 13.97
N ASN A 547 -46.27 15.34 14.94
CA ASN A 547 -45.50 15.15 16.19
C ASN A 547 -46.50 15.15 17.36
N ASP A 548 -46.86 13.96 17.85
CA ASP A 548 -47.82 13.82 18.96
C ASP A 548 -47.29 14.42 20.29
N ALA A 549 -45.96 14.61 20.41
CA ALA A 549 -45.34 15.23 21.59
C ALA A 549 -45.43 16.78 21.59
N ASP A 550 -45.46 17.42 20.42
CA ASP A 550 -45.56 18.88 20.27
C ASP A 550 -46.33 19.24 18.98
N PRO A 551 -47.65 19.27 19.04
CA PRO A 551 -48.49 19.65 17.90
C PRO A 551 -48.27 21.09 17.41
N THR A 552 -47.71 21.97 18.23
CA THR A 552 -47.50 23.39 17.89
C THR A 552 -46.29 23.62 17.01
N SER A 553 -45.36 22.68 16.97
CA SER A 553 -44.15 22.71 16.12
C SER A 553 -44.36 22.17 14.70
N GLU A 554 -45.60 21.76 14.37
CA GLU A 554 -45.90 21.15 13.09
C GLU A 554 -45.90 22.17 11.95
N LEU A 555 -45.06 21.93 10.93
CA LEU A 555 -45.05 22.72 9.70
C LEU A 555 -46.27 22.45 8.86
N GLY A 556 -46.78 23.48 8.14
CA GLY A 556 -47.83 23.34 7.15
C GLY A 556 -47.50 22.33 6.02
N CYS A 557 -48.49 21.91 5.30
CA CYS A 557 -48.34 21.10 4.10
C CYS A 557 -48.67 21.93 2.84
N TYR A 558 -48.63 21.28 1.66
CA TYR A 558 -48.93 21.95 0.40
C TYR A 558 -50.30 22.66 0.44
N PHE A 559 -51.33 22.04 0.99
CA PHE A 559 -52.65 22.66 1.09
C PHE A 559 -52.74 23.87 2.03
N CYS A 560 -51.88 23.98 3.01
CA CYS A 560 -51.82 25.14 3.90
C CYS A 560 -51.37 26.39 3.15
N ASN A 561 -50.63 26.25 2.07
CA ASN A 561 -50.06 27.33 1.26
C ASN A 561 -50.67 27.45 -0.13
N ASP A 562 -51.43 26.45 -0.59
CA ASP A 562 -52.16 26.47 -1.87
C ASP A 562 -53.62 26.92 -1.62
N VAL A 563 -53.89 28.20 -1.77
CA VAL A 563 -55.24 28.79 -1.57
C VAL A 563 -56.13 28.73 -2.81
N VAL A 564 -55.64 28.15 -3.92
CA VAL A 564 -56.41 28.03 -5.15
C VAL A 564 -57.14 26.68 -5.19
N ALA A 565 -58.46 26.73 -5.09
CA ALA A 565 -59.30 25.55 -5.26
C ALA A 565 -59.11 24.91 -6.67
N PRO A 566 -59.17 23.57 -6.78
CA PRO A 566 -59.09 22.90 -8.09
C PRO A 566 -60.26 23.36 -8.96
N MET A 567 -59.94 24.01 -10.08
CA MET A 567 -60.95 24.34 -11.08
C MET A 567 -61.24 23.10 -11.93
N ASN A 568 -62.46 22.94 -12.38
CA ASN A 568 -62.88 21.85 -13.22
C ASN A 568 -62.30 21.99 -14.65
N VAL A 569 -61.12 21.43 -14.89
CA VAL A 569 -60.29 21.72 -16.07
C VAL A 569 -60.39 20.61 -17.08
N SER A 570 -61.54 20.46 -17.71
CA SER A 570 -61.66 19.59 -18.89
C SER A 570 -61.02 20.19 -20.17
N HIS A 571 -60.61 21.49 -20.18
CA HIS A 571 -60.08 22.12 -21.38
C HIS A 571 -58.82 22.98 -21.22
N HIS A 572 -58.19 23.06 -20.06
CA HIS A 572 -57.06 23.97 -19.85
C HIS A 572 -55.76 23.30 -19.34
N SER A 573 -55.61 21.98 -19.43
CA SER A 573 -54.43 21.26 -18.94
C SER A 573 -53.10 21.68 -19.61
N GLN A 574 -53.14 22.31 -20.77
CA GLN A 574 -51.93 22.85 -21.42
C GLN A 574 -51.58 24.28 -21.02
N VAL A 575 -52.53 25.03 -20.46
CA VAL A 575 -52.33 26.42 -20.06
C VAL A 575 -51.89 26.52 -18.61
N SER A 576 -52.19 25.52 -17.78
CA SER A 576 -51.80 25.51 -16.34
C SER A 576 -50.29 25.51 -16.08
N CYS A 577 -49.51 25.03 -17.02
CA CYS A 577 -48.05 25.11 -16.93
C CYS A 577 -47.51 26.53 -17.04
N LEU A 578 -48.23 27.42 -17.67
CA LEU A 578 -47.91 28.83 -17.83
C LEU A 578 -48.30 29.69 -16.61
N TYR A 579 -49.29 29.28 -15.81
CA TYR A 579 -49.79 30.03 -14.65
C TYR A 579 -49.17 29.58 -13.31
N ALA A 580 -48.24 28.67 -13.32
CA ALA A 580 -47.46 28.38 -12.11
C ALA A 580 -46.69 29.63 -11.61
N THR A 581 -46.49 30.63 -12.46
CA THR A 581 -45.84 31.91 -12.12
C THR A 581 -46.71 32.82 -11.25
N ASP A 582 -48.05 32.77 -11.40
CA ASP A 582 -48.97 33.61 -10.61
C ASP A 582 -49.11 33.17 -9.15
N PHE A 583 -48.54 32.05 -8.81
CA PHE A 583 -48.62 31.47 -7.48
C PHE A 583 -47.51 31.93 -6.55
N PHE A 584 -46.49 32.58 -7.09
CA PHE A 584 -45.28 32.99 -6.36
C PHE A 584 -45.11 34.50 -6.26
N ASN A 585 -46.12 35.29 -6.69
CA ASN A 585 -46.19 36.73 -6.46
C ASN A 585 -46.99 37.06 -5.22
#